data_1b956128484bcfa1c72dbb99221ce849
#
_entry.id   1b956128484bcfa1c72dbb99221ce849
#
_cell.length_a   1.000
_cell.length_b   1.000
_cell.length_c   1.000
_cell.angle_alpha   90.00
_cell.angle_beta   90.00
_cell.angle_gamma   90.00
#
_symmetry.space_group_name_H-M   'P 1'
#
loop_
_entity.id
_entity.type
_entity.pdbx_description
1 polymer ?
#
loop_
_entity_poly.entity_id
_entity_poly.type
_entity_poly.pdbx_seq_one_letter_code
_entity_poly.pdbx_strand_id
1 'polypeptide(L)'
;MKWIVALLMLPAIVLATPSPDSAAKNRLTPSDWRYATQKVAAGDSAWLGAVPDLALKADRKQADQLEEALATALPINPKGVLAVLHTLDAGSWPEMSGTNIVCTRMVVRPGKAASDYYKATRWALLSEPGGAECLWNLEGVWEEVNQQTNNAE
;
A
#
# COMPACT_ATOMS: atom_id res chain seq x y z
N MET A 1 42.56 -37.05 31.49
CA MET A 1 41.87 -35.75 31.54
C MET A 1 40.81 -35.76 30.45
N LYS A 2 39.53 -35.88 30.81
CA LYS A 2 38.42 -35.88 29.86
C LYS A 2 37.89 -34.44 29.80
N TRP A 3 38.06 -33.78 28.66
CA TRP A 3 37.46 -32.49 28.40
C TRP A 3 36.01 -32.71 27.94
N ILE A 4 35.05 -32.32 28.77
CA ILE A 4 33.63 -32.30 28.39
C ILE A 4 33.39 -30.97 27.73
N VAL A 5 33.24 -30.96 26.39
CA VAL A 5 32.77 -29.81 25.65
C VAL A 5 31.27 -29.76 25.79
N ALA A 6 30.79 -28.88 26.68
CA ALA A 6 29.37 -28.57 26.80
C ALA A 6 28.94 -27.71 25.59
N LEU A 7 28.25 -28.32 24.65
CA LEU A 7 27.65 -27.65 23.49
C LEU A 7 26.42 -26.88 24.02
N LEU A 8 26.55 -25.56 24.22
CA LEU A 8 25.44 -24.66 24.53
C LEU A 8 24.55 -24.52 23.32
N MET A 9 23.47 -25.29 23.27
CA MET A 9 22.38 -25.07 22.31
C MET A 9 21.62 -23.82 22.74
N LEU A 10 21.92 -22.70 22.08
CA LEU A 10 21.09 -21.49 22.16
C LEU A 10 19.77 -21.77 21.43
N PRO A 11 18.60 -21.58 22.08
CA PRO A 11 17.34 -21.67 21.38
C PRO A 11 17.27 -20.56 20.34
N ALA A 12 17.15 -20.91 19.07
CA ALA A 12 16.83 -19.96 18.01
C ALA A 12 15.43 -19.39 18.29
N ILE A 13 15.35 -18.14 18.70
CA ILE A 13 14.09 -17.41 18.81
C ILE A 13 13.60 -17.21 17.38
N VAL A 14 12.72 -18.07 16.91
CA VAL A 14 12.00 -17.86 15.66
C VAL A 14 11.01 -16.72 15.92
N LEU A 15 11.38 -15.52 15.50
CA LEU A 15 10.44 -14.40 15.44
C LEU A 15 9.38 -14.77 14.41
N ALA A 16 8.19 -15.14 14.87
CA ALA A 16 7.07 -15.42 13.99
C ALA A 16 6.67 -14.15 13.25
N THR A 17 6.81 -14.15 11.92
CA THR A 17 6.31 -13.06 11.08
C THR A 17 4.78 -13.06 11.11
N PRO A 18 4.13 -11.88 11.16
CA PRO A 18 2.68 -11.82 11.14
C PRO A 18 2.12 -12.36 9.83
N SER A 19 0.98 -13.05 9.90
CA SER A 19 0.20 -13.45 8.74
C SER A 19 -0.93 -12.46 8.48
N PRO A 20 -1.48 -12.36 7.24
CA PRO A 20 -2.64 -11.53 6.96
C PRO A 20 -3.84 -11.82 7.87
N ASP A 21 -4.13 -13.10 8.12
CA ASP A 21 -5.22 -13.52 9.00
C ASP A 21 -5.02 -13.12 10.47
N SER A 22 -3.79 -13.21 10.96
CA SER A 22 -3.48 -12.76 12.32
C SER A 22 -3.53 -11.24 12.42
N ALA A 23 -3.08 -10.54 11.40
CA ALA A 23 -3.12 -9.10 11.30
C ALA A 23 -4.56 -8.55 11.26
N ALA A 24 -5.46 -9.23 10.56
CA ALA A 24 -6.88 -8.90 10.53
C ALA A 24 -7.56 -8.99 11.91
N LYS A 25 -7.17 -9.95 12.72
CA LYS A 25 -7.81 -10.26 14.01
C LYS A 25 -7.18 -9.55 15.21
N ASN A 26 -5.89 -9.26 15.16
CA ASN A 26 -5.12 -8.76 16.32
C ASN A 26 -4.66 -7.32 16.09
N ARG A 27 -4.34 -6.65 17.22
CA ARG A 27 -3.63 -5.38 17.18
C ARG A 27 -2.16 -5.66 16.83
N LEU A 28 -1.63 -4.97 15.83
CA LEU A 28 -0.25 -5.13 15.39
C LEU A 28 0.71 -4.30 16.23
N THR A 29 1.90 -4.83 16.48
CA THR A 29 3.04 -4.04 16.98
C THR A 29 3.53 -3.08 15.89
N PRO A 30 4.31 -2.04 16.22
CA PRO A 30 4.90 -1.15 15.20
C PRO A 30 5.75 -1.87 14.16
N SER A 31 6.45 -2.94 14.54
CA SER A 31 7.25 -3.76 13.62
C SER A 31 6.38 -4.60 12.69
N ASP A 32 5.30 -5.19 13.22
CA ASP A 32 4.34 -5.97 12.42
C ASP A 32 3.57 -5.07 11.45
N TRP A 33 3.22 -3.86 11.89
CA TRP A 33 2.60 -2.86 11.01
C TRP A 33 3.50 -2.49 9.83
N ARG A 34 4.77 -2.25 10.09
CA ARG A 34 5.76 -1.97 9.04
C ARG A 34 5.88 -3.15 8.07
N TYR A 35 5.93 -4.36 8.58
CA TYR A 35 5.95 -5.57 7.75
C TYR A 35 4.70 -5.66 6.88
N ALA A 36 3.51 -5.47 7.45
CA ALA A 36 2.25 -5.49 6.73
C ALA A 36 2.21 -4.45 5.60
N THR A 37 2.57 -3.19 5.89
CA THR A 37 2.59 -2.12 4.87
C THR A 37 3.62 -2.36 3.77
N GLN A 38 4.78 -2.94 4.08
CA GLN A 38 5.76 -3.36 3.06
C GLN A 38 5.20 -4.45 2.14
N LYS A 39 4.46 -5.41 2.67
CA LYS A 39 3.80 -6.46 1.89
C LYS A 39 2.69 -5.91 1.00
N VAL A 40 1.88 -5.00 1.53
CA VAL A 40 0.87 -4.28 0.75
C VAL A 40 1.53 -3.50 -0.38
N ALA A 41 2.57 -2.73 -0.10
CA ALA A 41 3.31 -1.94 -1.10
C ALA A 41 3.95 -2.80 -2.19
N ALA A 42 4.36 -4.01 -1.86
CA ALA A 42 4.87 -5.00 -2.81
C ALA A 42 3.77 -5.64 -3.69
N GLY A 43 2.50 -5.34 -3.44
CA GLY A 43 1.37 -5.90 -4.19
C GLY A 43 1.03 -7.34 -3.83
N ASP A 44 1.43 -7.82 -2.64
CA ASP A 44 1.10 -9.15 -2.15
C ASP A 44 -0.41 -9.31 -2.01
N SER A 45 -1.00 -10.25 -2.77
CA SER A 45 -2.46 -10.39 -2.87
C SER A 45 -3.12 -10.77 -1.53
N ALA A 46 -2.48 -11.56 -0.70
CA ALA A 46 -3.01 -11.95 0.61
C ALA A 46 -3.04 -10.76 1.57
N TRP A 47 -1.99 -9.93 1.54
CA TRP A 47 -1.91 -8.72 2.35
C TRP A 47 -2.80 -7.60 1.83
N LEU A 48 -2.98 -7.48 0.52
CA LEU A 48 -3.99 -6.59 -0.06
C LEU A 48 -5.39 -6.96 0.43
N GLY A 49 -5.72 -8.25 0.47
CA GLY A 49 -7.00 -8.72 1.01
C GLY A 49 -7.24 -8.39 2.49
N ALA A 50 -6.20 -8.20 3.28
CA ALA A 50 -6.28 -7.83 4.69
C ALA A 50 -6.44 -6.31 4.93
N VAL A 51 -6.24 -5.47 3.92
CA VAL A 51 -6.26 -4.00 4.07
C VAL A 51 -7.57 -3.48 4.67
N PRO A 52 -8.78 -3.94 4.29
CA PRO A 52 -10.01 -3.46 4.91
C PRO A 52 -10.04 -3.68 6.44
N ASP A 53 -9.58 -4.82 6.92
CA ASP A 53 -9.51 -5.12 8.36
C ASP A 53 -8.44 -4.27 9.07
N LEU A 54 -7.32 -4.00 8.40
CA LEU A 54 -6.29 -3.09 8.91
C LEU A 54 -6.80 -1.65 8.98
N ALA A 55 -7.53 -1.19 7.98
CA ALA A 55 -8.11 0.15 7.90
C ALA A 55 -9.10 0.44 9.03
N LEU A 56 -9.89 -0.56 9.46
CA LEU A 56 -10.82 -0.43 10.59
C LEU A 56 -10.12 -0.11 11.92
N LYS A 57 -8.86 -0.49 12.07
CA LYS A 57 -8.08 -0.36 13.31
C LYS A 57 -6.98 0.68 13.22
N ALA A 58 -6.76 1.23 12.03
CA ALA A 58 -5.70 2.19 11.77
C ALA A 58 -6.00 3.54 12.44
N ASP A 59 -5.00 4.10 13.10
CA ASP A 59 -4.99 5.53 13.41
C ASP A 59 -4.68 6.35 12.13
N ARG A 60 -4.76 7.68 12.22
CA ARG A 60 -4.51 8.56 11.07
C ARG A 60 -3.14 8.32 10.41
N LYS A 61 -2.09 8.12 11.19
CA LYS A 61 -0.75 7.86 10.66
C LYS A 61 -0.67 6.50 9.96
N GLN A 62 -1.30 5.50 10.54
CA GLN A 62 -1.38 4.16 9.97
C GLN A 62 -2.24 4.14 8.69
N ALA A 63 -3.34 4.88 8.67
CA ALA A 63 -4.17 5.06 7.47
C ALA A 63 -3.36 5.70 6.33
N ASP A 64 -2.62 6.77 6.61
CA ASP A 64 -1.72 7.42 5.65
C ASP A 64 -0.66 6.45 5.08
N GLN A 65 -0.09 5.60 5.92
CA GLN A 65 0.86 4.57 5.49
C GLN A 65 0.21 3.48 4.61
N LEU A 66 -1.03 3.08 4.90
CA LEU A 66 -1.77 2.14 4.06
C LEU A 66 -2.12 2.74 2.70
N GLU A 67 -2.56 3.99 2.66
CA GLU A 67 -2.84 4.70 1.42
C GLU A 67 -1.58 4.83 0.55
N GLU A 68 -0.43 5.14 1.14
CA GLU A 68 0.86 5.17 0.45
C GLU A 68 1.26 3.79 -0.06
N ALA A 69 1.08 2.75 0.75
CA ALA A 69 1.39 1.38 0.36
C ALA A 69 0.50 0.91 -0.81
N LEU A 70 -0.81 1.22 -0.78
CA LEU A 70 -1.73 0.92 -1.89
C LEU A 70 -1.35 1.67 -3.17
N ALA A 71 -1.03 2.97 -3.06
CA ALA A 71 -0.56 3.76 -4.19
C ALA A 71 0.73 3.17 -4.80
N THR A 72 1.67 2.76 -3.96
CA THR A 72 2.91 2.09 -4.40
C THR A 72 2.64 0.76 -5.11
N ALA A 73 1.68 -0.02 -4.62
CA ALA A 73 1.29 -1.30 -5.18
C ALA A 73 0.50 -1.20 -6.50
N LEU A 74 -0.15 -0.06 -6.75
CA LEU A 74 -1.08 0.12 -7.87
C LEU A 74 -0.48 -0.23 -9.24
N PRO A 75 0.72 0.21 -9.64
CA PRO A 75 1.34 -0.21 -10.90
C PRO A 75 1.84 -1.67 -10.89
N ILE A 76 1.99 -2.29 -9.72
CA ILE A 76 2.53 -3.65 -9.55
C ILE A 76 1.43 -4.70 -9.62
N ASN A 77 0.34 -4.48 -8.89
CA ASN A 77 -0.83 -5.35 -8.82
C ASN A 77 -2.13 -4.52 -8.92
N PRO A 78 -2.42 -3.94 -10.10
CA PRO A 78 -3.58 -3.07 -10.28
C PRO A 78 -4.89 -3.77 -9.95
N LYS A 79 -5.05 -5.02 -10.36
CA LYS A 79 -6.25 -5.83 -10.07
C LYS A 79 -6.50 -5.97 -8.57
N GLY A 80 -5.48 -6.32 -7.80
CA GLY A 80 -5.59 -6.49 -6.35
C GLY A 80 -5.89 -5.17 -5.64
N VAL A 81 -5.20 -4.09 -6.03
CA VAL A 81 -5.44 -2.76 -5.45
C VAL A 81 -6.83 -2.25 -5.79
N LEU A 82 -7.29 -2.35 -7.03
CA LEU A 82 -8.64 -1.93 -7.44
C LEU A 82 -9.73 -2.68 -6.67
N ALA A 83 -9.55 -3.96 -6.40
CA ALA A 83 -10.48 -4.73 -5.56
C ALA A 83 -10.56 -4.19 -4.13
N VAL A 84 -9.43 -3.80 -3.54
CA VAL A 84 -9.37 -3.14 -2.22
C VAL A 84 -10.07 -1.79 -2.28
N LEU A 85 -9.76 -0.95 -3.27
CA LEU A 85 -10.39 0.37 -3.43
C LEU A 85 -11.90 0.28 -3.58
N HIS A 86 -12.39 -0.67 -4.35
CA HIS A 86 -13.84 -0.92 -4.47
C HIS A 86 -14.48 -1.23 -3.10
N THR A 87 -13.81 -2.00 -2.25
CA THR A 87 -14.29 -2.29 -0.90
C THR A 87 -14.25 -1.03 -0.01
N LEU A 88 -13.17 -0.25 -0.09
CA LEU A 88 -13.03 0.98 0.68
C LEU A 88 -14.06 2.04 0.28
N ASP A 89 -14.32 2.23 -1.00
CA ASP A 89 -15.27 3.21 -1.52
C ASP A 89 -16.73 2.83 -1.21
N ALA A 90 -17.03 1.55 -1.08
CA ALA A 90 -18.35 1.05 -0.70
C ALA A 90 -18.65 1.13 0.80
N GLY A 91 -17.63 1.33 1.63
CA GLY A 91 -17.73 1.34 3.09
C GLY A 91 -17.50 2.71 3.70
N SER A 92 -17.39 2.72 5.04
CA SER A 92 -17.02 3.89 5.83
C SER A 92 -15.86 3.51 6.75
N TRP A 93 -14.77 4.24 6.63
CA TRP A 93 -13.51 3.98 7.32
C TRP A 93 -13.14 5.21 8.15
N PRO A 94 -12.84 5.08 9.44
CA PRO A 94 -12.66 6.24 10.32
C PRO A 94 -11.59 7.23 9.86
N GLU A 95 -10.48 6.74 9.33
CA GLU A 95 -9.31 7.56 9.03
C GLU A 95 -8.81 7.40 7.58
N MET A 96 -9.42 6.51 6.80
CA MET A 96 -8.91 6.14 5.49
C MET A 96 -9.84 6.58 4.37
N SER A 97 -9.25 7.05 3.27
CA SER A 97 -9.93 7.34 2.01
C SER A 97 -9.66 6.23 0.98
N GLY A 98 -10.43 6.23 -0.10
CA GLY A 98 -10.34 5.23 -1.16
C GLY A 98 -9.68 5.75 -2.43
N THR A 99 -10.35 5.51 -3.57
CA THR A 99 -9.85 5.74 -4.93
C THR A 99 -9.32 7.16 -5.14
N ASN A 100 -9.99 8.18 -4.69
CA ASN A 100 -9.58 9.57 -4.92
C ASN A 100 -8.18 9.88 -4.38
N ILE A 101 -7.84 9.37 -3.20
CA ILE A 101 -6.54 9.61 -2.58
C ILE A 101 -5.48 8.65 -3.12
N VAL A 102 -5.76 7.36 -3.15
CA VAL A 102 -4.78 6.34 -3.54
C VAL A 102 -4.32 6.52 -4.99
N CYS A 103 -5.25 6.77 -5.91
CA CYS A 103 -4.92 6.91 -7.33
C CYS A 103 -4.13 8.17 -7.68
N THR A 104 -4.20 9.22 -6.85
CA THR A 104 -3.57 10.51 -7.12
C THR A 104 -2.34 10.82 -6.27
N ARG A 105 -2.20 10.13 -5.13
CA ARG A 105 -1.22 10.43 -4.09
C ARG A 105 0.21 10.64 -4.60
N MET A 106 0.66 9.81 -5.52
CA MET A 106 2.05 9.80 -5.98
C MET A 106 2.35 10.84 -7.07
N VAL A 107 1.32 11.51 -7.59
CA VAL A 107 1.46 12.50 -8.68
C VAL A 107 1.15 13.94 -8.26
N VAL A 108 0.70 14.17 -7.02
CA VAL A 108 0.35 15.51 -6.51
C VAL A 108 1.55 16.46 -6.39
N ARG A 109 2.77 15.93 -6.43
CA ARG A 109 4.01 16.72 -6.40
C ARG A 109 4.77 16.51 -7.69
N PRO A 110 5.07 17.58 -8.46
CA PRO A 110 5.77 17.44 -9.71
C PRO A 110 7.20 16.92 -9.53
N GLY A 111 7.71 16.22 -10.53
CA GLY A 111 9.07 15.71 -10.56
C GLY A 111 9.22 14.41 -11.33
N LYS A 112 10.48 13.96 -11.50
CA LYS A 112 10.79 12.76 -12.26
C LYS A 112 10.11 11.50 -11.68
N ALA A 113 10.11 11.34 -10.36
CA ALA A 113 9.47 10.20 -9.71
C ALA A 113 7.96 10.15 -9.97
N ALA A 114 7.26 11.29 -9.92
CA ALA A 114 5.85 11.39 -10.25
C ALA A 114 5.58 11.07 -11.72
N SER A 115 6.44 11.54 -12.64
CA SER A 115 6.33 11.23 -14.07
C SER A 115 6.53 9.74 -14.36
N ASP A 116 7.50 9.11 -13.75
CA ASP A 116 7.76 7.67 -13.91
C ASP A 116 6.61 6.85 -13.33
N TYR A 117 6.10 7.22 -12.15
CA TYR A 117 4.94 6.60 -11.54
C TYR A 117 3.69 6.75 -12.41
N TYR A 118 3.40 7.96 -12.89
CA TYR A 118 2.26 8.22 -13.76
C TYR A 118 2.26 7.30 -14.98
N LYS A 119 3.38 7.21 -15.69
CA LYS A 119 3.50 6.36 -16.88
C LYS A 119 3.25 4.89 -16.60
N ALA A 120 3.86 4.36 -15.52
CA ALA A 120 3.71 2.96 -15.12
C ALA A 120 2.28 2.65 -14.68
N THR A 121 1.69 3.53 -13.86
CA THR A 121 0.35 3.35 -13.32
C THR A 121 -0.73 3.50 -14.41
N ARG A 122 -0.58 4.49 -15.28
CA ARG A 122 -1.47 4.68 -16.42
C ARG A 122 -1.51 3.42 -17.29
N TRP A 123 -0.35 2.87 -17.62
CA TRP A 123 -0.26 1.65 -18.41
C TRP A 123 -0.95 0.45 -17.73
N ALA A 124 -0.70 0.28 -16.44
CA ALA A 124 -1.30 -0.79 -15.65
C ALA A 124 -2.84 -0.67 -15.61
N LEU A 125 -3.36 0.54 -15.38
CA LEU A 125 -4.81 0.79 -15.29
C LEU A 125 -5.53 0.62 -16.63
N LEU A 126 -4.90 1.00 -17.74
CA LEU A 126 -5.47 0.79 -19.08
C LEU A 126 -5.69 -0.70 -19.40
N SER A 127 -4.94 -1.57 -18.78
CA SER A 127 -5.03 -3.03 -18.97
C SER A 127 -6.05 -3.70 -18.05
N GLU A 128 -6.64 -2.95 -17.09
CA GLU A 128 -7.56 -3.50 -16.11
C GLU A 128 -9.00 -3.04 -16.33
N PRO A 129 -9.98 -3.97 -16.43
CA PRO A 129 -11.37 -3.63 -16.68
C PRO A 129 -12.00 -2.67 -15.66
N GLY A 130 -11.57 -2.74 -14.39
CA GLY A 130 -12.05 -1.87 -13.30
C GLY A 130 -11.23 -0.59 -13.11
N GLY A 131 -10.28 -0.30 -13.99
CA GLY A 131 -9.31 0.80 -13.81
C GLY A 131 -9.79 2.20 -14.19
N ALA A 132 -10.95 2.33 -14.83
CA ALA A 132 -11.39 3.59 -15.46
C ALA A 132 -11.50 4.76 -14.48
N GLU A 133 -12.09 4.57 -13.30
CA GLU A 133 -12.26 5.65 -12.32
C GLU A 133 -10.92 6.10 -11.73
N CYS A 134 -10.07 5.15 -11.36
CA CYS A 134 -8.72 5.43 -10.87
C CYS A 134 -7.88 6.15 -11.94
N LEU A 135 -7.97 5.72 -13.20
CA LEU A 135 -7.29 6.34 -14.32
C LEU A 135 -7.77 7.78 -14.55
N TRP A 136 -9.07 8.03 -14.50
CA TRP A 136 -9.64 9.36 -14.60
C TRP A 136 -9.08 10.30 -13.53
N ASN A 137 -9.07 9.88 -12.28
CA ASN A 137 -8.51 10.67 -11.18
C ASN A 137 -7.01 10.92 -11.37
N LEU A 138 -6.25 9.90 -11.73
CA LEU A 138 -4.81 9.99 -11.98
C LEU A 138 -4.50 11.01 -13.09
N GLU A 139 -5.18 10.92 -14.23
CA GLU A 139 -4.95 11.81 -15.37
C GLU A 139 -5.36 13.24 -15.05
N GLY A 140 -6.49 13.46 -14.38
CA GLY A 140 -6.96 14.78 -14.00
C GLY A 140 -5.97 15.53 -13.11
N VAL A 141 -5.48 14.89 -12.05
CA VAL A 141 -4.48 15.49 -11.16
C VAL A 141 -3.13 15.68 -11.86
N TRP A 142 -2.72 14.72 -12.70
CA TRP A 142 -1.49 14.82 -13.47
C TRP A 142 -1.50 16.04 -14.41
N GLU A 143 -2.58 16.28 -15.12
CA GLU A 143 -2.73 17.46 -16.00
C GLU A 143 -2.70 18.77 -15.20
N GLU A 144 -3.42 18.84 -14.08
CA GLU A 144 -3.44 20.04 -13.23
C GLU A 144 -2.04 20.39 -12.71
N VAL A 145 -1.31 19.42 -12.19
CA VAL A 145 0.05 19.62 -11.66
C VAL A 145 1.01 20.08 -12.74
N ASN A 146 0.94 19.51 -13.95
CA ASN A 146 1.78 19.92 -15.08
C ASN A 146 1.45 21.33 -15.58
N GLN A 147 0.18 21.71 -15.64
CA GLN A 147 -0.21 23.08 -16.02
C GLN A 147 0.30 24.11 -15.02
N GLN A 148 0.24 23.82 -13.72
CA GLN A 148 0.77 24.69 -12.67
C GLN A 148 2.28 24.87 -12.77
N THR A 149 3.01 23.82 -13.09
CA THR A 149 4.46 23.88 -13.27
C THR A 149 4.86 24.71 -14.47
N ASN A 150 4.18 24.54 -15.61
CA ASN A 150 4.45 25.30 -16.85
C ASN A 150 4.10 26.78 -16.73
N ASN A 151 3.17 27.16 -15.86
CA ASN A 151 2.78 28.55 -15.64
C ASN A 151 3.68 29.27 -14.60
N ALA A 152 4.54 28.55 -13.91
CA ALA A 152 5.46 29.07 -12.90
C ALA A 152 6.88 29.38 -13.46
N GLU A 153 7.18 28.98 -14.72
CA GLU A 153 8.38 29.34 -15.48
C GLU A 153 8.17 30.59 -16.31
#